data_3651a46393780562f7d6d63596709412
#
_entry.id   3651a46393780562f7d6d63596709412
#
_cell.length_a   1.000
_cell.length_b   1.000
_cell.length_c   1.000
_cell.angle_alpha   90.00
_cell.angle_beta   90.00
_cell.angle_gamma   90.00
#
_symmetry.space_group_name_H-M   'P 1'
#
loop_
_entity.id
_entity.type
_entity.pdbx_description
1 polymer ?
#
loop_
_entity_poly.entity_id
_entity_poly.type
_entity_poly.pdbx_seq_one_letter_code
_entity_poly.pdbx_strand_id
1 'polypeptide(L)'
;MINRRNFLKNASLFTLGGLMAGKVGNAVAAQPATSAASEAMAAKNIGLQIYSLGDELYKDVPGGMKKLKKMGYQTIELAGYGKGKIRDIELMDFKKMADDAGIKILSSHVNPPVREYTKDNLNTIKEFWKKTADDHAKLGVKYLVQPGQPSTRNVEETKYVCEVFNEAGKIVKAAGIPFGYHNHDMEFAKVVPGGTEMKFGRHNKGEKVYDIFLANTDPSLVFFEMDVYWAVMGQQDPVEYIKKYADRIKVLHIKDRYVLGDSGMMNFEQIFKHFYANGYKDFFVEMEGTDSGKQFEGVKKSAGYLLKSSFVK
;
A
#
# COMPACT_ATOMS: atom_id res chain seq x y z
N MET A 1 5.08 -40.38 -26.19
CA MET A 1 5.82 -39.16 -26.59
C MET A 1 5.04 -38.48 -27.69
N ILE A 2 4.30 -37.45 -27.39
CA ILE A 2 3.50 -36.68 -28.38
C ILE A 2 4.41 -35.64 -28.98
N ASN A 3 4.58 -35.72 -30.30
CA ASN A 3 5.53 -34.93 -31.07
C ASN A 3 5.00 -33.48 -31.26
N ARG A 4 5.76 -32.47 -30.81
CA ARG A 4 5.45 -31.04 -30.86
C ARG A 4 5.14 -30.48 -32.26
N ARG A 5 5.39 -31.23 -33.32
CA ARG A 5 5.13 -30.80 -34.70
C ARG A 5 3.68 -30.92 -35.17
N ASN A 6 2.83 -31.66 -34.43
CA ASN A 6 1.43 -31.87 -34.84
C ASN A 6 0.44 -30.87 -34.19
N PHE A 7 0.90 -30.05 -33.25
CA PHE A 7 0.04 -29.05 -32.60
C PHE A 7 -0.18 -27.80 -33.48
N LEU A 8 0.71 -27.48 -34.36
CA LEU A 8 0.64 -26.25 -35.18
C LEU A 8 -0.11 -26.41 -36.53
N LYS A 9 -0.63 -27.58 -36.87
CA LYS A 9 -1.35 -27.81 -38.13
C LYS A 9 -2.88 -27.71 -38.07
N ASN A 10 -3.49 -27.57 -36.88
CA ASN A 10 -4.93 -27.53 -36.72
C ASN A 10 -5.53 -26.15 -36.38
N ALA A 11 -4.79 -25.07 -36.55
CA ALA A 11 -5.24 -23.71 -36.26
C ALA A 11 -5.60 -22.88 -37.51
N SER A 12 -5.85 -23.51 -38.68
CA SER A 12 -6.16 -22.77 -39.91
C SER A 12 -7.24 -23.49 -40.68
N LEU A 13 -8.52 -23.31 -40.28
CA LEU A 13 -9.68 -23.60 -41.15
C LEU A 13 -10.98 -23.21 -40.44
N PHE A 14 -11.31 -21.93 -40.47
CA PHE A 14 -12.70 -21.47 -40.37
C PHE A 14 -12.75 -20.03 -40.90
N THR A 15 -12.76 -19.91 -42.25
CA THR A 15 -13.28 -18.74 -42.97
C THR A 15 -13.80 -19.22 -44.31
N LEU A 16 -14.93 -18.73 -44.67
CA LEU A 16 -15.61 -18.76 -45.99
C LEU A 16 -16.80 -19.71 -46.12
N GLY A 17 -17.92 -19.07 -46.34
CA GLY A 17 -19.05 -19.67 -47.02
C GLY A 17 -20.40 -19.10 -46.66
N GLY A 18 -20.94 -18.19 -47.52
CA GLY A 18 -22.36 -17.94 -47.48
C GLY A 18 -22.87 -16.59 -47.99
N LEU A 19 -22.58 -16.26 -49.25
CA LEU A 19 -23.36 -15.28 -50.02
C LEU A 19 -24.57 -16.00 -50.63
N MET A 20 -25.80 -15.46 -50.45
CA MET A 20 -26.83 -15.38 -51.50
C MET A 20 -28.01 -14.53 -50.99
N ALA A 21 -28.22 -13.45 -51.56
CA ALA A 21 -29.24 -12.74 -52.28
C ALA A 21 -30.75 -12.92 -51.83
N GLY A 22 -31.39 -11.80 -51.57
CA GLY A 22 -32.85 -11.63 -51.51
C GLY A 22 -33.19 -10.15 -51.34
N LYS A 23 -33.67 -9.54 -52.44
CA LYS A 23 -34.18 -8.12 -52.51
C LYS A 23 -35.45 -7.92 -51.72
N VAL A 24 -35.70 -6.76 -51.13
CA VAL A 24 -36.69 -5.72 -51.38
C VAL A 24 -36.79 -4.80 -50.16
N GLY A 25 -36.47 -3.60 -50.33
CA GLY A 25 -36.88 -2.28 -50.01
C GLY A 25 -37.65 -2.00 -48.69
N ASN A 26 -37.00 -1.18 -47.88
CA ASN A 26 -37.62 0.04 -47.34
C ASN A 26 -36.50 0.88 -46.70
N ALA A 27 -36.32 2.07 -47.24
CA ALA A 27 -35.45 3.08 -46.65
C ALA A 27 -36.01 3.55 -45.33
N VAL A 28 -35.43 3.11 -44.25
CA VAL A 28 -35.56 3.75 -42.94
C VAL A 28 -34.27 4.51 -42.73
N ALA A 29 -34.38 5.81 -42.55
CA ALA A 29 -33.28 6.71 -42.30
C ALA A 29 -32.43 6.17 -41.15
N ALA A 30 -31.15 5.88 -41.44
CA ALA A 30 -30.16 5.58 -40.40
C ALA A 30 -30.00 6.86 -39.56
N GLN A 31 -30.54 6.87 -38.36
CA GLN A 31 -30.05 7.77 -37.32
C GLN A 31 -28.58 7.47 -37.08
N PRO A 32 -27.73 8.50 -37.00
CA PRO A 32 -26.36 8.26 -36.61
C PRO A 32 -26.36 7.63 -35.20
N ALA A 33 -25.76 6.46 -35.08
CA ALA A 33 -25.48 5.86 -33.80
C ALA A 33 -24.62 6.86 -32.99
N THR A 34 -25.28 7.65 -32.17
CA THR A 34 -24.59 8.43 -31.13
C THR A 34 -23.82 7.44 -30.28
N SER A 35 -22.55 7.58 -30.31
CA SER A 35 -21.60 6.83 -29.49
C SER A 35 -21.98 6.89 -28.03
N ALA A 36 -22.77 5.90 -27.59
CA ALA A 36 -22.87 5.57 -26.19
C ALA A 36 -21.58 4.86 -25.82
N ALA A 37 -20.65 5.57 -25.25
CA ALA A 37 -19.64 4.98 -24.37
C ALA A 37 -18.58 6.02 -23.98
N SER A 38 -18.95 7.01 -23.24
CA SER A 38 -18.13 7.37 -22.11
C SER A 38 -18.98 7.14 -20.86
N GLU A 39 -19.19 5.89 -20.51
CA GLU A 39 -19.39 5.59 -19.10
C GLU A 39 -18.16 6.16 -18.41
N ALA A 40 -18.35 7.26 -17.68
CA ALA A 40 -17.31 7.82 -16.84
C ALA A 40 -16.89 6.69 -15.91
N MET A 41 -15.76 6.05 -16.21
CA MET A 41 -15.18 5.04 -15.34
C MET A 41 -15.09 5.72 -13.98
N ALA A 42 -15.78 5.18 -12.99
CA ALA A 42 -15.72 5.69 -11.63
C ALA A 42 -14.24 5.83 -11.26
N ALA A 43 -13.84 7.04 -10.86
CA ALA A 43 -12.42 7.31 -10.59
C ALA A 43 -11.94 6.36 -9.50
N LYS A 44 -10.98 5.49 -9.85
CA LYS A 44 -10.37 4.56 -8.90
C LYS A 44 -9.67 5.34 -7.79
N ASN A 45 -9.85 4.93 -6.55
CA ASN A 45 -9.24 5.60 -5.40
C ASN A 45 -7.80 5.13 -5.17
N ILE A 46 -6.87 5.59 -6.01
CA ILE A 46 -5.47 5.21 -5.93
C ILE A 46 -4.73 6.17 -5.00
N GLY A 47 -4.07 5.63 -3.97
CA GLY A 47 -3.18 6.36 -3.07
C GLY A 47 -1.70 6.21 -3.45
N LEU A 48 -0.88 7.17 -3.03
CA LEU A 48 0.59 7.14 -3.15
C LEU A 48 1.23 7.43 -1.80
N GLN A 49 2.19 6.58 -1.39
CA GLN A 49 3.14 6.92 -0.35
C GLN A 49 4.19 7.88 -0.95
N ILE A 50 4.26 9.12 -0.44
CA ILE A 50 5.11 10.18 -1.03
C ILE A 50 6.61 9.93 -0.90
N TYR A 51 7.04 8.98 -0.04
CA TYR A 51 8.43 8.51 0.01
C TYR A 51 8.92 8.09 -1.38
N SER A 52 8.03 7.51 -2.20
CA SER A 52 8.31 7.06 -3.57
C SER A 52 8.85 8.17 -4.49
N LEU A 53 8.60 9.42 -4.16
CA LEU A 53 9.05 10.57 -4.98
C LEU A 53 10.40 11.13 -4.53
N GLY A 54 10.88 10.77 -3.34
CA GLY A 54 12.14 11.24 -2.79
C GLY A 54 12.28 12.77 -2.86
N ASP A 55 13.47 13.25 -3.16
CA ASP A 55 13.76 14.69 -3.25
C ASP A 55 13.11 15.37 -4.48
N GLU A 56 12.64 14.56 -5.45
CA GLU A 56 12.03 15.11 -6.66
C GLU A 56 10.73 15.89 -6.35
N LEU A 57 9.93 15.42 -5.36
CA LEU A 57 8.73 16.09 -4.90
C LEU A 57 9.06 17.47 -4.28
N TYR A 58 10.12 17.54 -3.50
CA TYR A 58 10.45 18.74 -2.69
C TYR A 58 11.10 19.86 -3.47
N LYS A 59 11.40 19.65 -4.76
CA LYS A 59 11.80 20.73 -5.68
C LYS A 59 10.64 21.68 -6.02
N ASP A 60 9.41 21.12 -6.07
CA ASP A 60 8.17 21.86 -6.34
C ASP A 60 6.97 21.05 -5.84
N VAL A 61 6.65 21.16 -4.54
CA VAL A 61 5.55 20.40 -3.93
C VAL A 61 4.19 20.72 -4.57
N PRO A 62 3.79 22.00 -4.77
CA PRO A 62 2.51 22.30 -5.41
C PRO A 62 2.39 21.74 -6.83
N GLY A 63 3.44 21.88 -7.63
CA GLY A 63 3.49 21.31 -8.99
C GLY A 63 3.50 19.78 -8.98
N GLY A 64 4.22 19.17 -8.02
CA GLY A 64 4.24 17.73 -7.79
C GLY A 64 2.85 17.18 -7.47
N MET A 65 2.11 17.80 -6.55
CA MET A 65 0.73 17.40 -6.21
C MET A 65 -0.20 17.51 -7.41
N LYS A 66 -0.12 18.57 -8.21
CA LYS A 66 -0.89 18.69 -9.46
C LYS A 66 -0.54 17.62 -10.50
N LYS A 67 0.75 17.22 -10.59
CA LYS A 67 1.18 16.10 -11.44
C LYS A 67 0.56 14.78 -10.97
N LEU A 68 0.59 14.48 -9.67
CA LEU A 68 -0.02 13.29 -9.09
C LEU A 68 -1.51 13.22 -9.41
N LYS A 69 -2.24 14.33 -9.22
CA LYS A 69 -3.67 14.39 -9.56
C LYS A 69 -3.93 14.05 -11.03
N LYS A 70 -3.15 14.60 -11.94
CA LYS A 70 -3.23 14.32 -13.39
C LYS A 70 -2.89 12.86 -13.73
N MET A 71 -2.09 12.18 -12.93
CA MET A 71 -1.75 10.77 -13.08
C MET A 71 -2.86 9.84 -12.57
N GLY A 72 -3.86 10.37 -11.83
CA GLY A 72 -5.00 9.61 -11.30
C GLY A 72 -4.95 9.35 -9.81
N TYR A 73 -3.91 9.76 -9.10
CA TYR A 73 -3.86 9.65 -7.65
C TYR A 73 -4.90 10.55 -6.99
N GLN A 74 -5.61 10.02 -6.00
CA GLN A 74 -6.64 10.73 -5.25
C GLN A 74 -6.20 11.05 -3.82
N THR A 75 -5.38 10.18 -3.26
CA THR A 75 -4.91 10.27 -1.88
C THR A 75 -3.40 10.12 -1.80
N ILE A 76 -2.83 10.63 -0.72
CA ILE A 76 -1.44 10.39 -0.37
C ILE A 76 -1.32 9.92 1.07
N GLU A 77 -0.26 9.19 1.32
CA GLU A 77 0.30 8.93 2.63
C GLU A 77 1.59 9.72 2.80
N LEU A 78 1.71 10.41 3.93
CA LEU A 78 2.87 11.24 4.24
C LEU A 78 4.06 10.40 4.68
N ALA A 79 5.25 10.91 4.38
CA ALA A 79 6.52 10.48 4.96
C ALA A 79 7.35 11.71 5.37
N GLY A 80 8.25 11.51 6.34
CA GLY A 80 9.18 12.56 6.73
C GLY A 80 8.59 13.59 7.72
N TYR A 81 7.51 13.21 8.44
CA TYR A 81 7.01 14.05 9.53
C TYR A 81 8.01 14.12 10.69
N GLY A 82 8.20 15.32 11.19
CA GLY A 82 8.95 15.60 12.39
C GLY A 82 8.65 16.98 12.97
N LYS A 83 8.35 17.04 14.26
CA LYS A 83 8.15 18.31 15.01
C LYS A 83 7.15 19.28 14.37
N GLY A 84 6.04 18.76 13.82
CA GLY A 84 4.98 19.59 13.20
C GLY A 84 5.25 19.98 11.75
N LYS A 85 6.23 19.38 11.10
CA LYS A 85 6.62 19.64 9.71
C LYS A 85 6.72 18.36 8.89
N ILE A 86 6.58 18.53 7.59
CA ILE A 86 7.02 17.52 6.61
C ILE A 86 8.32 18.04 6.01
N ARG A 87 9.46 17.44 6.39
CA ARG A 87 10.79 18.03 6.19
C ARG A 87 10.83 19.47 6.75
N ASP A 88 11.03 20.48 5.89
CA ASP A 88 11.11 21.90 6.28
C ASP A 88 9.80 22.67 6.11
N ILE A 89 8.73 22.01 5.63
CA ILE A 89 7.43 22.64 5.35
C ILE A 89 6.50 22.45 6.54
N GLU A 90 5.90 23.54 7.03
CA GLU A 90 4.88 23.47 8.08
C GLU A 90 3.74 22.54 7.67
N LEU A 91 3.26 21.74 8.61
CA LEU A 91 2.30 20.67 8.34
C LEU A 91 1.01 21.18 7.66
N MET A 92 0.49 22.32 8.10
CA MET A 92 -0.73 22.88 7.53
C MET A 92 -0.51 23.56 6.17
N ASP A 93 0.69 24.05 5.90
CA ASP A 93 1.06 24.57 4.58
C ASP A 93 1.17 23.41 3.58
N PHE A 94 1.77 22.29 3.99
CA PHE A 94 1.82 21.08 3.17
C PHE A 94 0.40 20.55 2.86
N LYS A 95 -0.49 20.55 3.87
CA LYS A 95 -1.90 20.20 3.69
C LYS A 95 -2.57 21.10 2.66
N LYS A 96 -2.38 22.41 2.78
CA LYS A 96 -2.94 23.36 1.82
C LYS A 96 -2.47 23.10 0.40
N MET A 97 -1.19 22.80 0.18
CA MET A 97 -0.65 22.46 -1.15
C MET A 97 -1.29 21.21 -1.73
N ALA A 98 -1.57 20.20 -0.91
CA ALA A 98 -2.26 18.99 -1.34
C ALA A 98 -3.74 19.27 -1.67
N ASP A 99 -4.44 19.98 -0.78
CA ASP A 99 -5.86 20.34 -0.95
C ASP A 99 -6.08 21.19 -2.22
N ASP A 100 -5.22 22.20 -2.46
CA ASP A 100 -5.26 23.06 -3.66
C ASP A 100 -5.08 22.26 -4.97
N ALA A 101 -4.42 21.12 -4.91
CA ALA A 101 -4.28 20.19 -6.04
C ALA A 101 -5.42 19.14 -6.11
N GLY A 102 -6.33 19.12 -5.15
CA GLY A 102 -7.39 18.11 -5.03
C GLY A 102 -6.89 16.72 -4.62
N ILE A 103 -5.76 16.66 -3.91
CA ILE A 103 -5.19 15.45 -3.31
C ILE A 103 -5.51 15.43 -1.82
N LYS A 104 -6.07 14.34 -1.33
CA LYS A 104 -6.36 14.17 0.11
C LYS A 104 -5.20 13.49 0.82
N ILE A 105 -4.75 14.05 1.93
CA ILE A 105 -3.84 13.36 2.86
C ILE A 105 -4.67 12.35 3.66
N LEU A 106 -4.47 11.05 3.41
CA LEU A 106 -5.28 10.00 4.01
C LEU A 106 -4.58 9.34 5.19
N SER A 107 -3.26 9.21 5.14
CA SER A 107 -2.44 8.53 6.12
C SER A 107 -1.09 9.21 6.29
N SER A 108 -0.36 8.84 7.33
CA SER A 108 0.99 9.33 7.58
C SER A 108 1.86 8.24 8.22
N HIS A 109 3.05 8.02 7.64
CA HIS A 109 4.12 7.23 8.23
C HIS A 109 4.92 8.09 9.22
N VAL A 110 5.01 7.64 10.46
CA VAL A 110 5.71 8.33 11.55
C VAL A 110 6.44 7.34 12.45
N ASN A 111 7.69 7.66 12.79
CA ASN A 111 8.48 6.87 13.71
C ASN A 111 8.82 7.66 14.97
N PRO A 112 8.71 7.04 16.17
CA PRO A 112 9.32 7.59 17.37
C PRO A 112 10.84 7.81 17.18
N PRO A 113 11.44 8.77 17.92
CA PRO A 113 12.86 9.09 17.79
C PRO A 113 13.79 8.03 18.38
N VAL A 114 13.25 6.90 18.83
CA VAL A 114 13.99 5.78 19.43
C VAL A 114 13.63 4.48 18.71
N ARG A 115 14.61 3.61 18.53
CA ARG A 115 14.42 2.28 17.90
C ARG A 115 14.41 1.14 18.91
N GLU A 116 15.09 1.27 20.03
CA GLU A 116 15.10 0.28 21.10
C GLU A 116 14.03 0.69 22.13
N TYR A 117 13.01 -0.16 22.32
CA TYR A 117 11.93 0.10 23.27
C TYR A 117 12.27 -0.52 24.61
N THR A 118 12.33 0.33 25.65
CA THR A 118 12.65 -0.05 27.01
C THR A 118 11.67 0.62 27.98
N LYS A 119 11.63 0.12 29.23
CA LYS A 119 10.81 0.76 30.27
C LYS A 119 11.25 2.20 30.53
N ASP A 120 12.55 2.50 30.40
CA ASP A 120 13.11 3.82 30.70
C ASP A 120 12.69 4.87 29.68
N ASN A 121 12.48 4.48 28.39
CA ASN A 121 12.07 5.41 27.35
C ASN A 121 10.58 5.37 26.96
N LEU A 122 9.78 4.56 27.66
CA LEU A 122 8.34 4.43 27.38
C LEU A 122 7.62 5.78 27.45
N ASN A 123 7.93 6.60 28.46
CA ASN A 123 7.31 7.93 28.58
C ASN A 123 7.68 8.84 27.40
N THR A 124 8.91 8.83 26.93
CA THR A 124 9.34 9.57 25.74
C THR A 124 8.54 9.16 24.51
N ILE A 125 8.31 7.84 24.34
CA ILE A 125 7.50 7.31 23.22
C ILE A 125 6.04 7.75 23.34
N LYS A 126 5.47 7.72 24.55
CA LYS A 126 4.08 8.14 24.81
C LYS A 126 3.87 9.63 24.54
N GLU A 127 4.77 10.50 25.00
CA GLU A 127 4.71 11.94 24.73
C GLU A 127 4.88 12.25 23.23
N PHE A 128 5.75 11.51 22.56
CA PHE A 128 5.89 11.62 21.11
C PHE A 128 4.56 11.30 20.39
N TRP A 129 3.91 10.18 20.72
CA TRP A 129 2.65 9.80 20.08
C TRP A 129 1.52 10.76 20.42
N LYS A 130 1.47 11.31 21.63
CA LYS A 130 0.49 12.32 22.02
C LYS A 130 0.58 13.56 21.14
N LYS A 131 1.79 14.15 21.05
CA LYS A 131 2.01 15.32 20.18
C LYS A 131 1.73 15.01 18.71
N THR A 132 2.18 13.86 18.24
CA THR A 132 1.98 13.42 16.85
C THR A 132 0.51 13.24 16.54
N ALA A 133 -0.26 12.62 17.41
CA ALA A 133 -1.70 12.43 17.25
C ALA A 133 -2.44 13.78 17.19
N ASP A 134 -2.09 14.73 18.07
CA ASP A 134 -2.69 16.07 18.09
C ASP A 134 -2.43 16.82 16.75
N ASP A 135 -1.21 16.74 16.21
CA ASP A 135 -0.86 17.36 14.94
C ASP A 135 -1.61 16.69 13.76
N HIS A 136 -1.72 15.36 13.75
CA HIS A 136 -2.40 14.62 12.70
C HIS A 136 -3.93 14.69 12.77
N ALA A 137 -4.49 14.91 13.95
CA ALA A 137 -5.92 15.20 14.09
C ALA A 137 -6.30 16.53 13.39
N LYS A 138 -5.43 17.55 13.46
CA LYS A 138 -5.62 18.83 12.73
C LYS A 138 -5.54 18.62 11.21
N LEU A 139 -4.69 17.68 10.74
CA LEU A 139 -4.64 17.30 9.32
C LEU A 139 -5.92 16.61 8.85
N GLY A 140 -6.64 15.94 9.75
CA GLY A 140 -7.81 15.13 9.42
C GLY A 140 -7.46 13.83 8.69
N VAL A 141 -6.29 13.23 9.00
CA VAL A 141 -5.91 11.93 8.45
C VAL A 141 -6.83 10.82 8.95
N LYS A 142 -6.99 9.78 8.14
CA LYS A 142 -7.76 8.61 8.52
C LYS A 142 -6.92 7.58 9.28
N TYR A 143 -5.60 7.55 9.03
CA TYR A 143 -4.68 6.57 9.61
C TYR A 143 -3.39 7.23 10.07
N LEU A 144 -2.78 6.68 11.10
CA LEU A 144 -1.44 7.03 11.56
C LEU A 144 -0.65 5.74 11.75
N VAL A 145 0.43 5.57 11.02
CA VAL A 145 1.13 4.30 10.86
C VAL A 145 2.60 4.42 11.24
N GLN A 146 3.11 3.45 12.00
CA GLN A 146 4.53 3.32 12.27
C GLN A 146 5.16 2.35 11.26
N PRO A 147 6.07 2.80 10.37
CA PRO A 147 6.75 1.93 9.41
C PRO A 147 8.06 1.35 9.92
N GLY A 148 8.67 1.94 10.94
CA GLY A 148 9.97 1.52 11.44
C GLY A 148 9.85 0.40 12.46
N GLN A 149 10.52 -0.72 12.19
CA GLN A 149 10.61 -1.82 13.12
C GLN A 149 11.47 -1.43 14.33
N PRO A 150 10.93 -1.53 15.57
CA PRO A 150 11.76 -1.46 16.78
C PRO A 150 12.69 -2.67 16.89
N SER A 151 13.68 -2.61 17.77
CA SER A 151 14.53 -3.76 18.05
C SER A 151 13.73 -4.95 18.58
N THR A 152 13.90 -6.11 17.97
CA THR A 152 13.14 -7.36 18.25
C THR A 152 14.07 -8.57 18.12
N ARG A 153 15.08 -8.68 18.99
CA ARG A 153 16.12 -9.73 18.94
C ARG A 153 15.62 -11.08 19.46
N ASN A 154 14.59 -11.08 20.29
CA ASN A 154 14.00 -12.26 20.92
C ASN A 154 12.49 -12.09 21.13
N VAL A 155 11.85 -13.15 21.62
CA VAL A 155 10.39 -13.20 21.86
C VAL A 155 9.98 -12.18 22.91
N GLU A 156 10.76 -12.00 23.97
CA GLU A 156 10.43 -11.12 25.09
C GLU A 156 10.45 -9.65 24.67
N GLU A 157 11.50 -9.22 23.94
CA GLU A 157 11.58 -7.88 23.37
C GLU A 157 10.43 -7.64 22.37
N THR A 158 10.14 -8.62 21.53
CA THR A 158 9.04 -8.51 20.55
C THR A 158 7.68 -8.35 21.23
N LYS A 159 7.42 -9.08 22.32
CA LYS A 159 6.20 -8.92 23.10
C LYS A 159 6.14 -7.57 23.82
N TYR A 160 7.26 -7.08 24.33
CA TYR A 160 7.30 -5.74 24.91
C TYR A 160 7.01 -4.64 23.87
N VAL A 161 7.51 -4.81 22.63
CA VAL A 161 7.13 -3.92 21.52
C VAL A 161 5.62 -3.92 21.28
N CYS A 162 4.96 -5.08 21.39
CA CYS A 162 3.49 -5.15 21.27
C CYS A 162 2.77 -4.36 22.39
N GLU A 163 3.30 -4.41 23.63
CA GLU A 163 2.77 -3.59 24.73
C GLU A 163 2.89 -2.09 24.42
N VAL A 164 4.04 -1.67 23.90
CA VAL A 164 4.27 -0.26 23.49
C VAL A 164 3.37 0.13 22.33
N PHE A 165 3.13 -0.74 21.35
CA PHE A 165 2.18 -0.49 20.26
C PHE A 165 0.75 -0.35 20.79
N ASN A 166 0.34 -1.15 21.77
CA ASN A 166 -0.96 -1.01 22.41
C ASN A 166 -1.09 0.35 23.13
N GLU A 167 -0.05 0.82 23.82
CA GLU A 167 -0.03 2.15 24.44
C GLU A 167 -0.10 3.27 23.39
N ALA A 168 0.68 3.17 22.30
CA ALA A 168 0.58 4.10 21.17
C ALA A 168 -0.83 4.11 20.57
N GLY A 169 -1.40 2.92 20.36
CA GLY A 169 -2.78 2.75 19.85
C GLY A 169 -3.84 3.41 20.74
N LYS A 170 -3.72 3.30 22.06
CA LYS A 170 -4.62 4.00 23.03
C LYS A 170 -4.54 5.52 22.86
N ILE A 171 -3.31 6.05 22.77
CA ILE A 171 -3.05 7.49 22.66
C ILE A 171 -3.60 8.03 21.33
N VAL A 172 -3.28 7.39 20.22
CA VAL A 172 -3.68 7.82 18.87
C VAL A 172 -5.20 7.69 18.69
N LYS A 173 -5.79 6.61 19.21
CA LYS A 173 -7.26 6.41 19.23
C LYS A 173 -7.99 7.48 20.03
N ALA A 174 -7.42 7.97 21.13
CA ALA A 174 -8.01 9.06 21.92
C ALA A 174 -8.10 10.37 21.12
N ALA A 175 -7.23 10.58 20.12
CA ALA A 175 -7.31 11.68 19.16
C ALA A 175 -8.24 11.39 17.95
N GLY A 176 -8.97 10.25 17.98
CA GLY A 176 -9.91 9.86 16.93
C GLY A 176 -9.27 9.20 15.70
N ILE A 177 -8.00 8.81 15.77
CA ILE A 177 -7.25 8.23 14.65
C ILE A 177 -6.90 6.76 14.98
N PRO A 178 -7.14 5.78 14.09
CA PRO A 178 -6.60 4.43 14.22
C PRO A 178 -5.07 4.43 14.09
N PHE A 179 -4.40 3.67 14.98
CA PHE A 179 -2.96 3.44 14.92
C PHE A 179 -2.66 2.13 14.19
N GLY A 180 -1.69 2.15 13.26
CA GLY A 180 -1.27 1.00 12.49
C GLY A 180 0.24 0.75 12.53
N TYR A 181 0.61 -0.45 12.11
CA TYR A 181 2.00 -0.87 11.89
C TYR A 181 2.17 -1.34 10.44
N HIS A 182 3.24 -0.86 9.79
CA HIS A 182 3.63 -1.25 8.44
C HIS A 182 4.87 -2.17 8.49
N ASN A 183 4.84 -3.26 7.73
CA ASN A 183 5.93 -4.24 7.72
C ASN A 183 6.91 -4.01 6.57
N HIS A 184 8.15 -4.45 6.82
CA HIS A 184 9.14 -4.78 5.81
C HIS A 184 9.36 -6.31 5.77
N ASP A 185 10.45 -6.77 5.18
CA ASP A 185 10.80 -8.18 5.12
C ASP A 185 11.34 -8.71 6.46
N MET A 186 12.00 -7.85 7.23
CA MET A 186 12.65 -8.22 8.49
C MET A 186 11.70 -8.81 9.53
N GLU A 187 10.44 -8.37 9.57
CA GLU A 187 9.42 -8.89 10.50
C GLU A 187 9.05 -10.35 10.24
N PHE A 188 9.39 -10.89 9.08
CA PHE A 188 9.21 -12.32 8.77
C PHE A 188 10.40 -13.18 9.19
N ALA A 189 11.47 -12.56 9.71
CA ALA A 189 12.52 -13.29 10.42
C ALA A 189 11.99 -13.85 11.75
N LYS A 190 12.62 -14.93 12.21
CA LYS A 190 12.22 -15.66 13.41
C LYS A 190 13.07 -15.29 14.61
N VAL A 191 12.45 -15.25 15.76
CA VAL A 191 13.07 -15.06 17.08
C VAL A 191 12.74 -16.23 17.98
N VAL A 192 13.62 -16.48 18.96
CA VAL A 192 13.44 -17.49 20.01
C VAL A 192 13.48 -16.83 21.38
N PRO A 193 12.89 -17.45 22.42
CA PRO A 193 13.04 -16.97 23.80
C PRO A 193 14.52 -16.85 24.19
N GLY A 194 14.89 -15.72 24.82
CA GLY A 194 16.26 -15.44 25.24
C GLY A 194 17.29 -15.34 24.10
N GLY A 195 16.84 -15.25 22.85
CA GLY A 195 17.70 -15.08 21.68
C GLY A 195 18.37 -13.71 21.63
N THR A 196 19.39 -13.58 20.81
CA THR A 196 20.17 -12.34 20.64
C THR A 196 20.08 -11.75 19.25
N GLU A 197 19.43 -12.46 18.32
CA GLU A 197 19.32 -12.07 16.92
C GLU A 197 18.07 -12.67 16.24
N MET A 198 17.57 -12.00 15.21
CA MET A 198 16.58 -12.53 14.29
C MET A 198 17.23 -13.41 13.23
N LYS A 199 16.54 -14.49 12.79
CA LYS A 199 17.05 -15.40 11.75
C LYS A 199 16.03 -15.58 10.63
N PHE A 200 16.43 -15.25 9.42
CA PHE A 200 15.68 -15.62 8.22
C PHE A 200 15.83 -17.10 7.89
N GLY A 201 14.81 -17.64 7.26
CA GLY A 201 14.83 -18.95 6.65
C GLY A 201 13.80 -19.92 7.23
N ARG A 202 13.25 -20.72 6.32
CA ARG A 202 12.15 -21.66 6.60
C ARG A 202 12.48 -22.68 7.69
N HIS A 203 13.72 -23.13 7.74
CA HIS A 203 14.16 -24.19 8.66
C HIS A 203 14.64 -23.70 10.04
N ASN A 204 14.75 -22.37 10.22
CA ASN A 204 15.11 -21.83 11.55
C ASN A 204 13.95 -22.05 12.53
N LYS A 205 14.30 -22.40 13.76
CA LYS A 205 13.36 -22.49 14.88
C LYS A 205 12.90 -21.08 15.30
N GLY A 206 11.78 -21.00 15.99
CA GLY A 206 11.25 -19.75 16.55
C GLY A 206 9.98 -19.29 15.86
N GLU A 207 9.48 -18.15 16.31
CA GLU A 207 8.28 -17.48 15.82
C GLU A 207 8.67 -16.27 14.97
N LYS A 208 7.91 -15.98 13.91
CA LYS A 208 8.12 -14.77 13.14
C LYS A 208 7.72 -13.54 13.97
N VAL A 209 8.50 -12.48 13.88
CA VAL A 209 8.20 -11.23 14.58
C VAL A 209 6.82 -10.70 14.18
N TYR A 210 6.47 -10.74 12.89
CA TYR A 210 5.16 -10.30 12.40
C TYR A 210 4.00 -11.11 12.98
N ASP A 211 4.16 -12.44 13.11
CA ASP A 211 3.13 -13.30 13.73
C ASP A 211 2.98 -12.98 15.23
N ILE A 212 4.08 -12.67 15.93
CA ILE A 212 4.04 -12.22 17.33
C ILE A 212 3.30 -10.87 17.45
N PHE A 213 3.58 -9.92 16.54
CA PHE A 213 2.87 -8.63 16.52
C PHE A 213 1.36 -8.82 16.34
N LEU A 214 0.95 -9.64 15.37
CA LEU A 214 -0.46 -9.94 15.10
C LEU A 214 -1.16 -10.61 16.29
N ALA A 215 -0.45 -11.51 17.00
CA ALA A 215 -1.02 -12.27 18.12
C ALA A 215 -1.06 -11.51 19.45
N ASN A 216 -0.13 -10.57 19.67
CA ASN A 216 0.05 -9.93 20.99
C ASN A 216 -0.34 -8.44 21.01
N THR A 217 -0.80 -7.86 19.89
CA THR A 217 -1.39 -6.51 19.87
C THR A 217 -2.92 -6.58 19.93
N ASP A 218 -3.53 -5.64 20.65
CA ASP A 218 -4.98 -5.53 20.75
C ASP A 218 -5.60 -5.10 19.40
N PRO A 219 -6.49 -5.91 18.80
CA PRO A 219 -7.11 -5.60 17.52
C PRO A 219 -7.98 -4.34 17.52
N SER A 220 -8.42 -3.88 18.70
CA SER A 220 -9.16 -2.63 18.84
C SER A 220 -8.27 -1.38 18.88
N LEU A 221 -6.95 -1.56 19.01
CA LEU A 221 -5.95 -0.49 19.18
C LEU A 221 -4.97 -0.43 18.01
N VAL A 222 -4.59 -1.59 17.46
CA VAL A 222 -3.54 -1.69 16.43
C VAL A 222 -4.08 -2.42 15.22
N PHE A 223 -4.04 -1.80 14.06
CA PHE A 223 -4.23 -2.47 12.77
C PHE A 223 -2.90 -2.66 12.04
N PHE A 224 -2.92 -3.40 10.95
CA PHE A 224 -1.74 -3.61 10.11
C PHE A 224 -1.96 -3.03 8.72
N GLU A 225 -0.97 -2.27 8.27
CA GLU A 225 -0.79 -1.88 6.90
C GLU A 225 0.23 -2.84 6.28
N MET A 226 -0.26 -3.77 5.46
CA MET A 226 0.61 -4.79 4.90
C MET A 226 1.26 -4.33 3.61
N ASP A 227 2.60 -4.27 3.60
CA ASP A 227 3.36 -4.18 2.36
C ASP A 227 3.47 -5.57 1.74
N VAL A 228 2.83 -5.71 0.57
CA VAL A 228 2.72 -7.02 -0.09
C VAL A 228 4.03 -7.47 -0.74
N TYR A 229 4.89 -6.54 -1.18
CA TYR A 229 6.19 -6.86 -1.75
C TYR A 229 7.16 -7.31 -0.65
N TRP A 230 7.22 -6.58 0.45
CA TRP A 230 8.08 -6.96 1.56
C TRP A 230 7.64 -8.29 2.20
N ALA A 231 6.36 -8.63 2.18
CA ALA A 231 5.91 -9.97 2.57
C ALA A 231 6.50 -11.05 1.67
N VAL A 232 6.51 -10.84 0.35
CA VAL A 232 7.14 -11.78 -0.61
C VAL A 232 8.65 -11.85 -0.41
N MET A 233 9.32 -10.71 -0.16
CA MET A 233 10.75 -10.69 0.16
C MET A 233 11.05 -11.43 1.47
N GLY A 234 10.16 -11.33 2.46
CA GLY A 234 10.17 -12.13 3.68
C GLY A 234 9.76 -13.60 3.49
N GLN A 235 9.65 -14.08 2.24
CA GLN A 235 9.29 -15.46 1.86
C GLN A 235 7.89 -15.88 2.34
N GLN A 236 6.95 -14.94 2.35
CA GLN A 236 5.55 -15.18 2.71
C GLN A 236 4.62 -14.91 1.52
N ASP A 237 3.47 -15.57 1.55
CA ASP A 237 2.38 -15.27 0.61
C ASP A 237 1.47 -14.18 1.22
N PRO A 238 1.42 -12.96 0.66
CA PRO A 238 0.57 -11.91 1.17
C PRO A 238 -0.93 -12.27 1.12
N VAL A 239 -1.36 -13.09 0.15
CA VAL A 239 -2.77 -13.51 0.04
C VAL A 239 -3.17 -14.37 1.24
N GLU A 240 -2.31 -15.29 1.67
CA GLU A 240 -2.59 -16.11 2.86
C GLU A 240 -2.66 -15.26 4.14
N TYR A 241 -1.81 -14.24 4.29
CA TYR A 241 -1.90 -13.30 5.42
C TYR A 241 -3.18 -12.46 5.38
N ILE A 242 -3.55 -11.91 4.22
CA ILE A 242 -4.79 -11.13 4.05
C ILE A 242 -6.02 -11.97 4.39
N LYS A 243 -6.05 -13.25 4.00
CA LYS A 243 -7.14 -14.18 4.33
C LYS A 243 -7.18 -14.52 5.81
N LYS A 244 -6.03 -14.88 6.38
CA LYS A 244 -5.92 -15.34 7.77
C LYS A 244 -6.20 -14.23 8.78
N TYR A 245 -5.79 -13.00 8.47
CA TYR A 245 -5.87 -11.86 9.37
C TYR A 245 -6.80 -10.77 8.80
N ALA A 246 -7.96 -11.20 8.29
CA ALA A 246 -8.93 -10.36 7.58
C ALA A 246 -9.40 -9.13 8.38
N ASP A 247 -9.47 -9.23 9.70
CA ASP A 247 -9.89 -8.16 10.63
C ASP A 247 -8.74 -7.25 11.08
N ARG A 248 -7.49 -7.66 10.82
CA ARG A 248 -6.28 -6.96 11.28
C ARG A 248 -5.60 -6.16 10.16
N ILE A 249 -5.54 -6.69 8.93
CA ILE A 249 -4.91 -6.03 7.78
C ILE A 249 -5.94 -5.13 7.09
N LYS A 250 -5.88 -3.82 7.37
CA LYS A 250 -6.91 -2.84 6.97
C LYS A 250 -6.46 -1.88 5.86
N VAL A 251 -5.18 -1.78 5.62
CA VAL A 251 -4.55 -0.96 4.58
C VAL A 251 -3.47 -1.80 3.90
N LEU A 252 -3.23 -1.57 2.60
CA LEU A 252 -2.13 -2.20 1.89
C LEU A 252 -1.16 -1.18 1.33
N HIS A 253 0.13 -1.50 1.37
CA HIS A 253 1.10 -0.98 0.44
C HIS A 253 1.18 -1.91 -0.76
N ILE A 254 0.78 -1.35 -1.90
CA ILE A 254 0.87 -2.03 -3.20
C ILE A 254 2.21 -1.66 -3.81
N LYS A 255 3.12 -2.59 -3.74
CA LYS A 255 4.52 -2.43 -4.08
C LYS A 255 5.00 -3.58 -4.93
N ASP A 256 5.90 -3.29 -5.82
CA ASP A 256 6.70 -4.22 -6.59
C ASP A 256 8.18 -3.84 -6.41
N ARG A 257 9.10 -4.51 -7.08
CA ARG A 257 10.50 -4.16 -7.00
C ARG A 257 10.75 -2.68 -7.34
N TYR A 258 10.10 -2.20 -8.41
CA TYR A 258 10.12 -0.80 -8.85
C TYR A 258 8.72 -0.40 -9.31
N VAL A 259 8.46 -0.37 -10.61
CA VAL A 259 7.15 -0.07 -11.18
C VAL A 259 6.22 -1.28 -11.05
N LEU A 260 4.97 -1.04 -10.68
CA LEU A 260 3.98 -2.11 -10.49
C LEU A 260 3.80 -2.96 -11.77
N GLY A 261 3.89 -4.27 -11.61
CA GLY A 261 3.72 -5.25 -12.67
C GLY A 261 4.99 -5.58 -13.45
N ASP A 262 6.10 -4.86 -13.26
CA ASP A 262 7.32 -5.06 -14.03
C ASP A 262 8.09 -6.32 -13.59
N SER A 263 8.04 -6.71 -12.31
CA SER A 263 8.78 -7.89 -11.83
C SER A 263 8.14 -9.22 -12.23
N GLY A 264 6.83 -9.25 -12.44
CA GLY A 264 6.08 -10.48 -12.67
C GLY A 264 5.95 -11.39 -11.44
N MET A 265 6.45 -10.97 -10.27
CA MET A 265 6.39 -11.78 -9.02
C MET A 265 5.09 -11.60 -8.26
N MET A 266 4.41 -10.44 -8.42
CA MET A 266 3.29 -10.05 -7.59
C MET A 266 1.94 -10.42 -8.22
N ASN A 267 1.14 -11.21 -7.51
CA ASN A 267 -0.22 -11.54 -7.94
C ASN A 267 -1.22 -10.49 -7.41
N PHE A 268 -1.15 -9.27 -7.95
CA PHE A 268 -1.99 -8.16 -7.50
C PHE A 268 -3.48 -8.45 -7.64
N GLU A 269 -3.92 -9.22 -8.65
CA GLU A 269 -5.32 -9.58 -8.81
C GLU A 269 -5.85 -10.35 -7.60
N GLN A 270 -5.14 -11.38 -7.13
CA GLN A 270 -5.56 -12.13 -5.94
C GLN A 270 -5.42 -11.32 -4.66
N ILE A 271 -4.40 -10.49 -4.55
CA ILE A 271 -4.23 -9.56 -3.41
C ILE A 271 -5.45 -8.65 -3.29
N PHE A 272 -5.79 -7.91 -4.33
CA PHE A 272 -6.94 -7.00 -4.32
C PHE A 272 -8.28 -7.73 -4.13
N LYS A 273 -8.46 -8.89 -4.77
CA LYS A 273 -9.67 -9.70 -4.62
C LYS A 273 -9.96 -10.04 -3.15
N HIS A 274 -8.97 -10.55 -2.44
CA HIS A 274 -9.15 -10.95 -1.04
C HIS A 274 -9.21 -9.74 -0.11
N PHE A 275 -8.45 -8.68 -0.37
CA PHE A 275 -8.49 -7.46 0.40
C PHE A 275 -9.88 -6.79 0.33
N TYR A 276 -10.45 -6.66 -0.85
CA TYR A 276 -11.81 -6.12 -1.02
C TYR A 276 -12.90 -7.03 -0.44
N ALA A 277 -12.70 -8.36 -0.48
CA ALA A 277 -13.63 -9.30 0.15
C ALA A 277 -13.68 -9.14 1.69
N ASN A 278 -12.59 -8.67 2.31
CA ASN A 278 -12.54 -8.33 3.74
C ASN A 278 -13.22 -6.99 4.07
N GLY A 279 -13.73 -6.26 3.07
CA GLY A 279 -14.43 -4.96 3.25
C GLY A 279 -13.50 -3.75 3.30
N TYR A 280 -12.21 -3.88 3.06
CA TYR A 280 -11.25 -2.79 3.03
C TYR A 280 -10.95 -2.36 1.59
N LYS A 281 -10.51 -1.10 1.42
CA LYS A 281 -10.28 -0.53 0.09
C LYS A 281 -9.13 0.47 0.01
N ASP A 282 -8.61 0.91 1.14
CA ASP A 282 -7.56 1.94 1.16
C ASP A 282 -6.20 1.27 0.97
N PHE A 283 -5.46 1.76 0.01
CA PHE A 283 -4.12 1.30 -0.29
C PHE A 283 -3.26 2.43 -0.85
N PHE A 284 -1.97 2.28 -0.72
CA PHE A 284 -0.99 3.22 -1.27
C PHE A 284 -0.01 2.47 -2.17
N VAL A 285 0.28 3.04 -3.33
CA VAL A 285 1.43 2.64 -4.14
C VAL A 285 2.69 3.09 -3.43
N GLU A 286 3.65 2.20 -3.29
CA GLU A 286 4.99 2.57 -2.86
C GLU A 286 6.04 2.03 -3.81
N MET A 287 7.12 2.80 -4.00
CA MET A 287 8.21 2.50 -4.90
C MET A 287 9.53 2.96 -4.29
N GLU A 288 10.51 2.05 -4.16
CA GLU A 288 11.84 2.41 -3.64
C GLU A 288 12.68 3.24 -4.62
N GLY A 289 12.42 3.09 -5.90
CA GLY A 289 13.16 3.77 -6.93
C GLY A 289 12.69 3.40 -8.32
N THR A 290 13.43 3.83 -9.32
CA THR A 290 13.27 3.43 -10.71
C THR A 290 14.64 3.22 -11.35
N ASP A 291 14.72 2.35 -12.36
CA ASP A 291 15.97 2.16 -13.12
C ASP A 291 16.45 3.45 -13.80
N SER A 292 15.53 4.36 -14.11
CA SER A 292 15.84 5.66 -14.72
C SER A 292 16.21 6.75 -13.72
N GLY A 293 16.03 6.53 -12.42
CA GLY A 293 16.19 7.56 -11.38
C GLY A 293 15.15 8.69 -11.45
N LYS A 294 14.09 8.52 -12.26
CA LYS A 294 13.02 9.52 -12.45
C LYS A 294 11.75 9.07 -11.74
N GLN A 295 11.57 9.50 -10.51
CA GLN A 295 10.51 9.00 -9.63
C GLN A 295 9.11 9.30 -10.15
N PHE A 296 8.84 10.50 -10.67
CA PHE A 296 7.53 10.83 -11.24
C PHE A 296 7.18 9.98 -12.48
N GLU A 297 8.15 9.56 -13.29
CA GLU A 297 7.90 8.63 -14.41
C GLU A 297 7.49 7.24 -13.89
N GLY A 298 8.17 6.75 -12.85
CA GLY A 298 7.87 5.46 -12.22
C GLY A 298 6.47 5.43 -11.61
N VAL A 299 6.12 6.40 -10.76
CA VAL A 299 4.78 6.47 -10.14
C VAL A 299 3.67 6.69 -11.18
N LYS A 300 3.95 7.40 -12.29
CA LYS A 300 3.02 7.51 -13.43
C LYS A 300 2.75 6.16 -14.09
N LYS A 301 3.77 5.35 -14.31
CA LYS A 301 3.62 4.00 -14.88
C LYS A 301 2.82 3.10 -13.93
N SER A 302 3.12 3.14 -12.62
CA SER A 302 2.39 2.40 -11.59
C SER A 302 0.91 2.79 -11.53
N ALA A 303 0.60 4.10 -11.59
CA ALA A 303 -0.80 4.56 -11.71
C ALA A 303 -1.46 4.01 -12.98
N GLY A 304 -0.77 4.08 -14.12
CA GLY A 304 -1.27 3.56 -15.41
C GLY A 304 -1.57 2.06 -15.37
N TYR A 305 -0.76 1.27 -14.67
CA TYR A 305 -1.01 -0.15 -14.44
C TYR A 305 -2.31 -0.37 -13.65
N LEU A 306 -2.48 0.30 -12.51
CA LEU A 306 -3.68 0.16 -11.68
C LEU A 306 -4.95 0.69 -12.36
N LEU A 307 -4.87 1.82 -13.06
CA LEU A 307 -6.02 2.39 -13.77
C LEU A 307 -6.56 1.46 -14.87
N LYS A 308 -5.67 0.71 -15.54
CA LYS A 308 -6.04 -0.27 -16.57
C LYS A 308 -6.49 -1.61 -16.01
N SER A 309 -6.15 -1.93 -14.77
CA SER A 309 -6.43 -3.23 -14.16
C SER A 309 -7.90 -3.35 -13.76
N SER A 310 -8.60 -4.35 -14.28
CA SER A 310 -10.03 -4.60 -13.97
C SER A 310 -10.30 -4.97 -12.51
N PHE A 311 -9.30 -5.49 -11.81
CA PHE A 311 -9.39 -5.90 -10.42
C PHE A 311 -9.25 -4.75 -9.40
N VAL A 312 -8.89 -3.53 -9.82
CA VAL A 312 -8.83 -2.35 -8.95
C VAL A 312 -10.16 -1.59 -9.03
N LYS A 313 -10.72 -1.25 -7.85
CA LYS A 313 -12.02 -0.56 -7.71
C LYS A 313 -11.82 0.91 -7.38
#